data_9bd3f4c6861110e05647a5e0a23cc2a1
#
_entry.id   9bd3f4c6861110e05647a5e0a23cc2a1
#
_cell.length_a   1.000
_cell.length_b   1.000
_cell.length_c   1.000
_cell.angle_alpha   90.00
_cell.angle_beta   90.00
_cell.angle_gamma   90.00
#
_symmetry.space_group_name_H-M   'P 1'
#
loop_
_entity.id
_entity.type
_entity.pdbx_description
1 polymer ?
#
loop_
_entity_poly.entity_id
_entity_poly.type
_entity_poly.pdbx_seq_one_letter_code
_entity_poly.pdbx_strand_id
1 'polypeptide(L)'
;MKQLHLINEFKKKSIEDCTISAVLMYGSFIKGEGDKFSDIEFYIFLRDDCHIDKYKWISSVNPIALMFVNEFGTDVVIFDNLIRGEFHFLP
;
A
#
# COMPACT_ATOMS: atom_id res chain seq x y z
N MET A 1 -11.54 3.41 -11.96
CA MET A 1 -10.07 3.34 -12.02
C MET A 1 -9.57 2.31 -11.03
N LYS A 2 -8.70 1.42 -11.46
CA LYS A 2 -8.20 0.34 -10.61
C LYS A 2 -7.40 0.84 -9.41
N GLN A 3 -6.57 1.87 -9.61
CA GLN A 3 -5.78 2.46 -8.54
C GLN A 3 -6.67 3.04 -7.44
N LEU A 4 -7.73 3.74 -7.82
CA LEU A 4 -8.65 4.34 -6.86
C LEU A 4 -9.38 3.26 -6.04
N HIS A 5 -9.81 2.19 -6.70
CA HIS A 5 -10.43 1.07 -6.02
C HIS A 5 -9.47 0.47 -4.97
N LEU A 6 -8.23 0.25 -5.37
CA LEU A 6 -7.21 -0.33 -4.51
C LEU A 6 -6.94 0.57 -3.29
N ILE A 7 -6.83 1.88 -3.51
CA ILE A 7 -6.64 2.86 -2.44
C ILE A 7 -7.79 2.82 -1.45
N ASN A 8 -9.03 2.79 -1.95
CA ASN A 8 -10.20 2.76 -1.09
C ASN A 8 -10.22 1.49 -0.23
N GLU A 9 -9.83 0.35 -0.79
CA GLU A 9 -9.76 -0.90 -0.05
C GLU A 9 -8.66 -0.87 1.02
N PHE A 10 -7.48 -0.34 0.71
CA PHE A 10 -6.41 -0.19 1.70
C PHE A 10 -6.78 0.80 2.79
N LYS A 11 -7.44 1.88 2.43
CA LYS A 11 -7.91 2.87 3.39
C LYS A 11 -8.91 2.24 4.37
N LYS A 12 -9.88 1.50 3.85
CA LYS A 12 -10.88 0.81 4.66
C LYS A 12 -10.22 -0.19 5.61
N LYS A 13 -9.31 -1.00 5.09
CA LYS A 13 -8.59 -1.99 5.90
C LYS A 13 -7.78 -1.32 7.00
N SER A 14 -7.13 -0.20 6.69
CA SER A 14 -6.33 0.53 7.67
C SER A 14 -7.19 1.10 8.81
N ILE A 15 -8.36 1.60 8.48
CA ILE A 15 -9.29 2.13 9.49
C ILE A 15 -9.78 1.01 10.42
N GLU A 16 -9.98 -0.18 9.88
CA GLU A 16 -10.47 -1.34 10.63
C GLU A 16 -9.38 -2.03 11.46
N ASP A 17 -8.11 -1.75 11.19
CA ASP A 17 -6.98 -2.41 11.84
C ASP A 17 -6.45 -1.58 13.00
N CYS A 18 -6.66 -2.08 14.22
CA CYS A 18 -6.26 -1.36 15.43
C CYS A 18 -4.73 -1.24 15.61
N THR A 19 -3.94 -1.97 14.85
CA THR A 19 -2.47 -1.84 14.90
C THR A 19 -1.96 -0.66 14.09
N ILE A 20 -2.82 -0.04 13.28
CA ILE A 20 -2.45 1.08 12.42
C ILE A 20 -2.97 2.38 13.02
N SER A 21 -2.07 3.35 13.21
CA SER A 21 -2.43 4.65 13.79
C SER A 21 -2.77 5.69 12.73
N ALA A 22 -2.14 5.62 11.55
CA ALA A 22 -2.37 6.58 10.48
C ALA A 22 -1.93 6.01 9.15
N VAL A 23 -2.49 6.54 8.07
CA VAL A 23 -2.12 6.19 6.69
C VAL A 23 -2.04 7.46 5.85
N LEU A 24 -0.98 7.57 5.08
CA LEU A 24 -0.84 8.60 4.05
C LEU A 24 -0.63 7.91 2.70
N MET A 25 -1.20 8.51 1.66
CA MET A 25 -1.08 7.98 0.31
C MET A 25 -0.60 9.05 -0.65
N TYR A 26 0.33 8.67 -1.52
CA TYR A 26 0.86 9.54 -2.55
C TYR A 26 0.83 8.81 -3.89
N GLY A 27 0.86 9.59 -4.97
CA GLY A 27 0.94 9.05 -6.31
C GLY A 27 0.57 10.11 -7.32
N SER A 28 1.06 9.96 -8.55
CA SER A 28 0.79 10.96 -9.58
C SER A 28 -0.70 11.12 -9.87
N PHE A 29 -1.47 10.04 -9.74
CA PHE A 29 -2.90 10.12 -9.98
C PHE A 29 -3.67 10.91 -8.91
N ILE A 30 -3.12 11.06 -7.70
CA ILE A 30 -3.71 11.90 -6.65
C ILE A 30 -3.71 13.36 -7.07
N LYS A 31 -2.74 13.75 -7.90
CA LYS A 31 -2.63 15.09 -8.45
C LYS A 31 -3.42 15.27 -9.76
N GLY A 32 -4.19 14.27 -10.16
CA GLY A 32 -4.93 14.30 -11.40
C GLY A 32 -4.10 13.93 -12.62
N GLU A 33 -2.90 13.44 -12.44
CA GLU A 33 -1.97 13.05 -13.50
C GLU A 33 -1.92 11.54 -13.71
N GLY A 34 -2.70 10.79 -12.92
CA GLY A 34 -2.63 9.35 -12.92
C GLY A 34 -3.15 8.70 -14.19
N ASP A 35 -2.53 7.59 -14.55
CA ASP A 35 -2.99 6.70 -15.60
C ASP A 35 -2.89 5.26 -15.07
N LYS A 36 -3.11 4.28 -15.95
CA LYS A 36 -3.10 2.87 -15.55
C LYS A 36 -1.74 2.35 -15.10
N PHE A 37 -0.68 3.11 -15.33
CA PHE A 37 0.68 2.73 -14.97
C PHE A 37 1.23 3.53 -13.78
N SER A 38 0.43 4.44 -13.23
CA SER A 38 0.85 5.26 -12.09
C SER A 38 1.02 4.40 -10.85
N ASP A 39 2.14 4.61 -10.14
CA ASP A 39 2.42 3.94 -8.89
C ASP A 39 1.60 4.56 -7.76
N ILE A 40 1.28 3.73 -6.77
CA ILE A 40 0.65 4.18 -5.53
C ILE A 40 1.69 4.07 -4.43
N GLU A 41 1.83 5.10 -3.61
CA GLU A 41 2.77 5.10 -2.51
C GLU A 41 2.00 5.24 -1.20
N PHE A 42 2.23 4.29 -0.28
CA PHE A 42 1.55 4.23 1.01
C PHE A 42 2.55 4.40 2.14
N TYR A 43 2.23 5.28 3.08
CA TYR A 43 2.94 5.42 4.35
C TYR A 43 1.99 4.95 5.44
N ILE A 44 2.32 3.81 6.05
CA ILE A 44 1.49 3.17 7.04
C ILE A 44 2.19 3.27 8.39
N PHE A 45 1.57 4.00 9.32
CA PHE A 45 2.14 4.23 10.65
C PHE A 45 1.53 3.23 11.63
N LEU A 46 2.39 2.40 12.20
CA LEU A 46 1.98 1.39 13.17
C LEU A 46 1.96 1.97 14.57
N ARG A 47 1.07 1.46 15.42
CA ARG A 47 1.07 1.82 16.84
C ARG A 47 2.31 1.23 17.50
N ASP A 48 2.70 1.81 18.64
CA ASP A 48 3.88 1.37 19.39
C ASP A 48 3.82 -0.13 19.66
N ASP A 49 4.97 -0.79 19.41
CA ASP A 49 5.17 -2.23 19.66
C ASP A 49 4.25 -3.15 18.84
N CYS A 50 3.59 -2.62 17.82
CA CYS A 50 2.76 -3.45 16.94
C CYS A 50 3.54 -3.91 15.73
N HIS A 51 3.31 -5.15 15.34
CA HIS A 51 3.89 -5.77 14.15
C HIS A 51 2.80 -6.40 13.31
N ILE A 52 2.96 -6.34 11.99
CA ILE A 52 2.05 -7.00 11.07
C ILE A 52 2.85 -7.85 10.09
N ASP A 53 2.23 -8.91 9.59
CA ASP A 53 2.78 -9.66 8.48
C ASP A 53 2.43 -8.89 7.20
N LYS A 54 3.41 -8.17 6.68
CA LYS A 54 3.22 -7.26 5.55
C LYS A 54 2.63 -7.97 4.34
N TYR A 55 3.18 -9.11 3.99
CA TYR A 55 2.70 -9.88 2.83
C TYR A 55 1.25 -10.28 3.01
N LYS A 56 0.89 -10.86 4.14
CA LYS A 56 -0.48 -11.28 4.41
C LYS A 56 -1.44 -10.10 4.41
N TRP A 57 -1.03 -9.00 5.04
CA TRP A 57 -1.86 -7.81 5.16
C TRP A 57 -2.18 -7.23 3.78
N ILE A 58 -1.14 -7.07 2.95
CA ILE A 58 -1.29 -6.50 1.61
C ILE A 58 -2.07 -7.45 0.70
N SER A 59 -1.74 -8.74 0.71
CA SER A 59 -2.39 -9.71 -0.16
C SER A 59 -3.85 -9.96 0.19
N SER A 60 -4.25 -9.64 1.41
CA SER A 60 -5.67 -9.75 1.79
C SER A 60 -6.54 -8.71 1.09
N VAL A 61 -5.96 -7.62 0.61
CA VAL A 61 -6.66 -6.59 -0.15
C VAL A 61 -6.73 -6.97 -1.63
N ASN A 62 -5.59 -7.38 -2.19
CA ASN A 62 -5.50 -7.80 -3.59
C ASN A 62 -4.33 -8.76 -3.76
N PRO A 63 -4.50 -9.85 -4.52
CA PRO A 63 -3.43 -10.81 -4.72
C PRO A 63 -2.15 -10.17 -5.27
N ILE A 64 -1.01 -10.64 -4.75
CA ILE A 64 0.30 -10.12 -5.10
C ILE A 64 0.94 -11.02 -6.16
N ALA A 65 1.38 -10.42 -7.27
CA ALA A 65 2.16 -11.13 -8.29
C ALA A 65 3.64 -11.17 -7.92
N LEU A 66 4.16 -10.08 -7.35
CA LEU A 66 5.57 -9.98 -6.99
C LEU A 66 5.73 -9.01 -5.83
N MET A 67 6.58 -9.34 -4.86
CA MET A 67 6.92 -8.45 -3.76
C MET A 67 8.42 -8.51 -3.49
N PHE A 68 9.04 -7.36 -3.36
CA PHE A 68 10.47 -7.28 -3.07
C PHE A 68 10.79 -5.98 -2.32
N VAL A 69 11.97 -5.94 -1.71
CA VAL A 69 12.46 -4.73 -1.03
C VAL A 69 13.47 -4.06 -1.98
N ASN A 70 13.28 -2.76 -2.21
CA ASN A 70 14.19 -2.02 -3.09
C ASN A 70 15.45 -1.57 -2.35
N GLU A 71 16.34 -0.86 -3.04
CA GLU A 71 17.60 -0.39 -2.49
C GLU A 71 17.44 0.60 -1.33
N PHE A 72 16.26 1.22 -1.21
CA PHE A 72 15.95 2.17 -0.14
C PHE A 72 15.24 1.51 1.05
N GLY A 73 15.09 0.20 1.03
CA GLY A 73 14.41 -0.51 2.10
C GLY A 73 12.89 -0.44 2.05
N THR A 74 12.33 -0.01 0.92
CA THR A 74 10.89 0.09 0.73
C THR A 74 10.33 -1.21 0.18
N ASP A 75 9.19 -1.65 0.72
CA ASP A 75 8.48 -2.82 0.20
C ASP A 75 7.75 -2.45 -1.09
N VAL A 76 8.17 -3.03 -2.20
CA VAL A 76 7.56 -2.82 -3.50
C VAL A 76 6.71 -4.02 -3.85
N VAL A 77 5.48 -3.75 -4.26
CA VAL A 77 4.50 -4.79 -4.58
C VAL A 77 3.97 -4.55 -5.99
N ILE A 78 3.95 -5.60 -6.80
CA ILE A 78 3.25 -5.60 -8.06
C ILE A 78 2.07 -6.55 -7.90
N PHE A 79 0.87 -6.00 -8.02
CA PHE A 79 -0.36 -6.76 -7.86
C PHE A 79 -0.66 -7.56 -9.14
N ASP A 80 -1.55 -8.54 -9.03
CA ASP A 80 -1.93 -9.37 -10.17
C ASP A 80 -2.62 -8.58 -11.29
N ASN A 81 -3.15 -7.40 -10.98
CA ASN A 81 -3.73 -6.48 -11.96
C ASN A 81 -2.70 -5.52 -12.55
N LEU A 82 -1.40 -5.76 -12.29
CA LEU A 82 -0.25 -5.01 -12.79
C LEU A 82 -0.08 -3.61 -12.20
N ILE A 83 -0.85 -3.26 -11.19
CA ILE A 83 -0.62 -2.02 -10.45
C ILE A 83 0.57 -2.21 -9.52
N ARG A 84 1.46 -1.21 -9.49
CA ARG A 84 2.62 -1.20 -8.60
C ARG A 84 2.32 -0.34 -7.38
N GLY A 85 2.60 -0.87 -6.20
CA GLY A 85 2.48 -0.14 -4.94
C GLY A 85 3.81 -0.13 -4.19
N GLU A 86 4.12 0.99 -3.54
CA GLU A 86 5.26 1.09 -2.63
C GLU A 86 4.71 1.31 -1.23
N PHE A 87 5.17 0.48 -0.29
CA PHE A 87 4.66 0.50 1.08
C PHE A 87 5.78 0.84 2.06
N HIS A 88 5.55 1.88 2.84
CA HIS A 88 6.45 2.31 3.92
C HIS A 88 5.75 2.05 5.24
N PHE A 89 6.23 1.05 5.99
CA PHE A 89 5.69 0.73 7.31
C PHE A 89 6.60 1.38 8.36
N LEU A 90 6.04 2.31 9.11
CA LEU A 90 6.77 3.14 10.06
C LEU A 90 6.21 2.98 11.48
N PRO A 91 7.08 3.11 12.51
CA PRO A 91 6.62 3.06 13.90
C PRO A 91 5.81 4.30 14.30
#